data_1bef23cf70243efd4310bf6bbb9f591b
#
_entry.id   1bef23cf70243efd4310bf6bbb9f591b
#
_cell.length_a   1.000
_cell.length_b   1.000
_cell.length_c   1.000
_cell.angle_alpha   90.00
_cell.angle_beta   90.00
_cell.angle_gamma   90.00
#
_symmetry.space_group_name_H-M   'P 1'
#
loop_
_entity.id
_entity.type
_entity.pdbx_description
1 polymer ?
#
loop_
_entity_poly.entity_id
_entity_poly.type
_entity_poly.pdbx_seq_one_letter_code
_entity_poly.pdbx_strand_id
1 'polypeptide(L)'
;MKTQQYIIDEYSDHQLYKDLASREKDPGNKQALLKLAEQEYEHYLFWKKFIPAYEPSLNPFFLVGFRFMRRVCGLIFTVKFLESHERATIEEYKKVASELSGEDKTRLEKIINDENEHENFFIGQIQETVIKYIGFIALGLADAIVEITGVHAGFLGVTNSTLFAGISGLIVGISAAISMGSAAYLQAKQDPSPKGASGHRSAWKSAVITGISYIL
;
A
#
# COMPACT_ATOMS: atom_id res chain seq x y z
N MET A 1 -12.34 -24.28 13.08
CA MET A 1 -12.15 -23.65 11.76
C MET A 1 -11.63 -22.21 11.84
N LYS A 2 -12.24 -21.30 12.60
CA LYS A 2 -11.75 -19.90 12.71
C LYS A 2 -10.34 -19.79 13.32
N THR A 3 -10.06 -20.48 14.42
CA THR A 3 -8.73 -20.45 15.07
C THR A 3 -7.61 -20.93 14.15
N GLN A 4 -7.86 -21.90 13.27
CA GLN A 4 -6.87 -22.31 12.27
C GLN A 4 -6.57 -21.19 11.26
N GLN A 5 -7.60 -20.42 10.89
CA GLN A 5 -7.41 -19.28 10.00
C GLN A 5 -6.55 -18.21 10.67
N TYR A 6 -6.83 -17.85 11.92
CA TYR A 6 -5.99 -16.90 12.67
C TYR A 6 -4.52 -17.36 12.75
N ILE A 7 -4.27 -18.66 13.01
CA ILE A 7 -2.90 -19.19 13.00
C ILE A 7 -2.22 -19.02 11.63
N ILE A 8 -2.96 -19.22 10.54
CA ILE A 8 -2.42 -19.06 9.17
C ILE A 8 -2.12 -17.59 8.88
N ASP A 9 -3.04 -16.69 9.23
CA ASP A 9 -2.94 -15.27 8.96
C ASP A 9 -1.74 -14.67 9.71
N GLU A 10 -1.68 -14.79 11.03
CA GLU A 10 -0.58 -14.29 11.85
C GLU A 10 0.79 -14.87 11.45
N TYR A 11 0.83 -16.17 11.12
CA TYR A 11 2.06 -16.80 10.64
C TYR A 11 2.49 -16.24 9.28
N SER A 12 1.53 -16.01 8.40
CA SER A 12 1.79 -15.46 7.05
C SER A 12 2.31 -14.03 7.14
N ASP A 13 1.73 -13.23 8.02
CA ASP A 13 2.11 -11.84 8.23
C ASP A 13 3.48 -11.73 8.89
N HIS A 14 3.76 -12.56 9.91
CA HIS A 14 5.11 -12.71 10.44
C HIS A 14 6.16 -13.01 9.34
N GLN A 15 5.89 -13.99 8.47
CA GLN A 15 6.83 -14.35 7.40
C GLN A 15 6.98 -13.24 6.36
N LEU A 16 5.88 -12.55 6.05
CA LEU A 16 5.88 -11.43 5.10
C LEU A 16 6.70 -10.25 5.64
N TYR A 17 6.47 -9.83 6.88
CA TYR A 17 7.24 -8.74 7.50
C TYR A 17 8.73 -9.06 7.56
N LYS A 18 9.10 -10.30 7.87
CA LYS A 18 10.51 -10.76 7.81
C LYS A 18 11.09 -10.67 6.39
N ASP A 19 10.34 -11.09 5.37
CA ASP A 19 10.79 -11.01 3.99
C ASP A 19 10.95 -9.55 3.55
N LEU A 20 10.00 -8.68 3.88
CA LEU A 20 10.08 -7.26 3.59
C LEU A 20 11.26 -6.58 4.29
N ALA A 21 11.50 -6.90 5.57
CA ALA A 21 12.62 -6.39 6.35
C ALA A 21 13.98 -6.84 5.77
N SER A 22 14.08 -8.09 5.31
CA SER A 22 15.31 -8.62 4.71
C SER A 22 15.74 -7.87 3.45
N ARG A 23 14.78 -7.23 2.77
CA ARG A 23 14.97 -6.51 1.50
C ARG A 23 14.98 -4.99 1.68
N GLU A 24 14.71 -4.51 2.89
CA GLU A 24 14.69 -3.07 3.17
C GLU A 24 16.09 -2.53 3.38
N LYS A 25 16.37 -1.39 2.76
CA LYS A 25 17.67 -0.71 2.81
C LYS A 25 17.70 0.41 3.85
N ASP A 26 16.54 1.03 4.09
CA ASP A 26 16.43 2.06 5.12
C ASP A 26 16.46 1.41 6.51
N PRO A 27 17.40 1.79 7.40
CA PRO A 27 17.53 1.15 8.70
C PRO A 27 16.30 1.34 9.60
N GLY A 28 15.63 2.51 9.50
CA GLY A 28 14.42 2.81 10.28
C GLY A 28 13.26 1.94 9.87
N ASN A 29 12.99 1.87 8.57
CA ASN A 29 11.94 1.00 8.02
C ASN A 29 12.23 -0.48 8.31
N LYS A 30 13.49 -0.90 8.18
CA LYS A 30 13.90 -2.28 8.49
C LYS A 30 13.60 -2.63 9.94
N GLN A 31 13.95 -1.76 10.87
CA GLN A 31 13.72 -1.97 12.31
C GLN A 31 12.22 -2.01 12.61
N ALA A 32 11.42 -1.13 12.01
CA ALA A 32 9.97 -1.15 12.15
C ALA A 32 9.37 -2.46 11.67
N LEU A 33 9.75 -2.94 10.48
CA LEU A 33 9.29 -4.22 9.94
C LEU A 33 9.69 -5.43 10.79
N LEU A 34 10.90 -5.41 11.38
CA LEU A 34 11.32 -6.48 12.30
C LEU A 34 10.51 -6.48 13.59
N LYS A 35 10.18 -5.30 14.11
CA LYS A 35 9.32 -5.18 15.29
C LYS A 35 7.92 -5.74 15.00
N LEU A 36 7.33 -5.39 13.86
CA LEU A 36 6.06 -5.95 13.41
C LEU A 36 6.14 -7.47 13.29
N ALA A 37 7.16 -7.99 12.59
CA ALA A 37 7.35 -9.43 12.48
C ALA A 37 7.42 -10.16 13.83
N GLU A 38 8.00 -9.52 14.85
CA GLU A 38 8.07 -10.08 16.20
C GLU A 38 6.70 -10.06 16.89
N GLN A 39 5.92 -8.99 16.72
CA GLN A 39 4.56 -8.88 17.26
C GLN A 39 3.64 -9.93 16.62
N GLU A 40 3.64 -10.07 15.28
CA GLU A 40 2.87 -11.11 14.59
C GLU A 40 3.26 -12.54 15.03
N TYR A 41 4.54 -12.74 15.35
CA TYR A 41 4.96 -14.04 15.90
C TYR A 41 4.40 -14.31 17.30
N GLU A 42 4.30 -13.28 18.15
CA GLU A 42 3.63 -13.39 19.47
C GLU A 42 2.12 -13.67 19.30
N HIS A 43 1.45 -13.01 18.32
CA HIS A 43 0.05 -13.25 17.98
C HIS A 43 -0.16 -14.69 17.48
N TYR A 44 0.70 -15.15 16.58
CA TYR A 44 0.72 -16.54 16.14
C TYR A 44 0.85 -17.53 17.29
N LEU A 45 1.79 -17.31 18.22
CA LEU A 45 1.98 -18.20 19.38
C LEU A 45 0.77 -18.20 20.31
N PHE A 46 0.09 -17.08 20.45
CA PHE A 46 -1.15 -17.00 21.22
C PHE A 46 -2.22 -17.91 20.63
N TRP A 47 -2.47 -17.86 19.33
CA TRP A 47 -3.47 -18.70 18.68
C TRP A 47 -3.03 -20.16 18.58
N LYS A 48 -1.75 -20.42 18.36
CA LYS A 48 -1.15 -21.76 18.25
C LYS A 48 -1.40 -22.60 19.51
N LYS A 49 -1.44 -21.99 20.69
CA LYS A 49 -1.69 -22.71 21.94
C LYS A 49 -3.05 -23.41 22.01
N PHE A 50 -4.05 -22.92 21.28
CA PHE A 50 -5.38 -23.54 21.22
C PHE A 50 -5.44 -24.76 20.31
N ILE A 51 -4.50 -24.86 19.34
CA ILE A 51 -4.40 -26.01 18.43
C ILE A 51 -2.92 -26.36 18.24
N PRO A 52 -2.23 -26.90 19.24
CA PRO A 52 -0.77 -27.12 19.21
C PRO A 52 -0.29 -28.03 18.09
N ALA A 53 -1.11 -29.00 17.66
CA ALA A 53 -0.76 -29.96 16.61
C ALA A 53 -0.90 -29.39 15.19
N TYR A 54 -1.51 -28.21 15.03
CA TYR A 54 -1.72 -27.62 13.70
C TYR A 54 -0.48 -26.85 13.26
N GLU A 55 0.11 -27.22 12.11
CA GLU A 55 1.23 -26.50 11.49
C GLU A 55 0.75 -25.72 10.27
N PRO A 56 0.88 -24.37 10.27
CA PRO A 56 0.46 -23.56 9.15
C PRO A 56 1.41 -23.74 7.97
N SER A 57 0.87 -23.76 6.76
CA SER A 57 1.62 -23.80 5.52
C SER A 57 1.53 -22.45 4.81
N LEU A 58 2.68 -21.85 4.53
CA LEU A 58 2.74 -20.60 3.78
C LEU A 58 2.56 -20.88 2.28
N ASN A 59 1.63 -20.17 1.65
CA ASN A 59 1.51 -20.19 0.20
C ASN A 59 2.67 -19.41 -0.43
N PRO A 60 3.57 -20.06 -1.22
CA PRO A 60 4.71 -19.37 -1.82
C PRO A 60 4.32 -18.22 -2.75
N PHE A 61 3.15 -18.31 -3.40
CA PHE A 61 2.64 -17.25 -4.27
C PHE A 61 2.26 -15.98 -3.48
N PHE A 62 1.89 -16.11 -2.20
CA PHE A 62 1.63 -14.99 -1.32
C PHE A 62 2.84 -14.05 -1.23
N LEU A 63 4.00 -14.56 -0.84
CA LEU A 63 5.23 -13.77 -0.76
C LEU A 63 5.65 -13.17 -2.12
N VAL A 64 5.51 -13.93 -3.21
CA VAL A 64 5.84 -13.43 -4.55
C VAL A 64 4.94 -12.26 -4.94
N GLY A 65 3.65 -12.36 -4.68
CA GLY A 65 2.67 -11.28 -4.94
C GLY A 65 3.02 -10.00 -4.17
N PHE A 66 3.32 -10.11 -2.88
CA PHE A 66 3.69 -8.94 -2.05
C PHE A 66 5.06 -8.35 -2.42
N ARG A 67 6.03 -9.17 -2.84
CA ARG A 67 7.30 -8.69 -3.39
C ARG A 67 7.09 -7.87 -4.67
N PHE A 68 6.22 -8.34 -5.55
CA PHE A 68 5.86 -7.61 -6.76
C PHE A 68 5.14 -6.29 -6.42
N MET A 69 4.15 -6.33 -5.54
CA MET A 69 3.43 -5.15 -5.06
C MET A 69 4.39 -4.12 -4.44
N ARG A 70 5.34 -4.55 -3.60
CA ARG A 70 6.37 -3.66 -3.04
C ARG A 70 7.21 -3.00 -4.12
N ARG A 71 7.56 -3.73 -5.19
CA ARG A 71 8.39 -3.20 -6.28
C ARG A 71 7.65 -2.14 -7.10
N VAL A 72 6.33 -2.31 -7.29
CA VAL A 72 5.49 -1.42 -8.11
C VAL A 72 4.95 -0.25 -7.27
N CYS A 73 4.33 -0.54 -6.15
CA CYS A 73 3.60 0.42 -5.32
C CYS A 73 4.42 0.98 -4.14
N GLY A 74 5.56 0.35 -3.82
CA GLY A 74 6.41 0.74 -2.70
C GLY A 74 6.04 0.06 -1.38
N LEU A 75 6.92 0.24 -0.36
CA LEU A 75 6.80 -0.43 0.92
C LEU A 75 5.54 -0.01 1.68
N ILE A 76 5.33 1.29 1.84
CA ILE A 76 4.22 1.84 2.64
C ILE A 76 2.87 1.37 2.11
N PHE A 77 2.67 1.40 0.79
CA PHE A 77 1.44 0.89 0.18
C PHE A 77 1.25 -0.59 0.43
N THR A 78 2.32 -1.40 0.29
CA THR A 78 2.27 -2.85 0.46
C THR A 78 1.87 -3.23 1.88
N VAL A 79 2.47 -2.59 2.87
CA VAL A 79 2.14 -2.83 4.28
C VAL A 79 0.71 -2.38 4.58
N LYS A 80 0.32 -1.18 4.11
CA LYS A 80 -1.05 -0.70 4.29
C LYS A 80 -2.11 -1.61 3.66
N PHE A 81 -1.81 -2.19 2.51
CA PHE A 81 -2.71 -3.13 1.86
C PHE A 81 -2.89 -4.40 2.72
N LEU A 82 -1.82 -4.88 3.35
CA LEU A 82 -1.86 -5.99 4.31
C LEU A 82 -2.75 -5.62 5.50
N GLU A 83 -2.42 -4.57 6.23
CA GLU A 83 -3.14 -4.08 7.41
C GLU A 83 -4.63 -3.80 7.15
N SER A 84 -4.99 -3.40 5.92
CA SER A 84 -6.39 -3.11 5.60
C SER A 84 -7.31 -4.32 5.69
N HIS A 85 -6.76 -5.54 5.63
CA HIS A 85 -7.51 -6.78 5.77
C HIS A 85 -7.73 -7.17 7.24
N GLU A 86 -6.94 -6.62 8.16
CA GLU A 86 -6.97 -6.96 9.59
C GLU A 86 -8.12 -6.32 10.35
N ARG A 87 -8.72 -5.24 9.83
CA ARG A 87 -9.89 -4.59 10.47
C ARG A 87 -11.04 -5.55 10.76
N ALA A 88 -11.35 -6.46 9.84
CA ALA A 88 -12.39 -7.45 10.04
C ALA A 88 -11.99 -8.46 11.13
N THR A 89 -10.72 -8.79 11.19
CA THR A 89 -10.12 -9.70 12.19
C THR A 89 -10.17 -9.10 13.59
N ILE A 90 -9.89 -7.80 13.74
CA ILE A 90 -10.02 -7.08 15.02
C ILE A 90 -11.43 -7.19 15.59
N GLU A 91 -12.46 -7.03 14.78
CA GLU A 91 -13.85 -7.16 15.23
C GLU A 91 -14.20 -8.60 15.62
N GLU A 92 -13.61 -9.60 14.98
CA GLU A 92 -13.72 -11.00 15.40
C GLU A 92 -12.98 -11.26 16.70
N TYR A 93 -11.77 -10.73 16.88
CA TYR A 93 -10.99 -10.86 18.11
C TYR A 93 -11.70 -10.25 19.31
N LYS A 94 -12.37 -9.10 19.15
CA LYS A 94 -13.21 -8.51 20.20
C LYS A 94 -14.34 -9.44 20.65
N LYS A 95 -14.97 -10.18 19.73
CA LYS A 95 -16.01 -11.16 20.05
C LYS A 95 -15.41 -12.33 20.85
N VAL A 96 -14.28 -12.88 20.38
CA VAL A 96 -13.59 -13.97 21.10
C VAL A 96 -13.12 -13.49 22.48
N ALA A 97 -12.60 -12.27 22.61
CA ALA A 97 -12.19 -11.71 23.90
C ALA A 97 -13.34 -11.61 24.90
N SER A 98 -14.58 -11.42 24.44
CA SER A 98 -15.76 -11.42 25.32
C SER A 98 -16.11 -12.81 25.88
N GLU A 99 -15.66 -13.87 25.23
CA GLU A 99 -15.87 -15.27 25.61
C GLU A 99 -14.73 -15.82 26.49
N LEU A 100 -13.57 -15.17 26.46
CA LEU A 100 -12.39 -15.55 27.24
C LEU A 100 -12.40 -14.90 28.63
N SER A 101 -11.61 -15.48 29.53
CA SER A 101 -11.41 -14.96 30.90
C SER A 101 -9.94 -15.09 31.33
N GLY A 102 -9.58 -14.35 32.39
CA GLY A 102 -8.25 -14.42 32.97
C GLY A 102 -7.16 -13.93 32.04
N GLU A 103 -6.01 -14.60 32.07
CA GLU A 103 -4.81 -14.21 31.32
C GLU A 103 -5.02 -14.21 29.81
N ASP A 104 -5.81 -15.13 29.28
CA ASP A 104 -6.05 -15.23 27.85
C ASP A 104 -6.84 -14.05 27.30
N LYS A 105 -7.80 -13.55 28.07
CA LYS A 105 -8.51 -12.33 27.72
C LYS A 105 -7.56 -11.14 27.65
N THR A 106 -6.74 -10.97 28.69
CA THR A 106 -5.79 -9.85 28.76
C THR A 106 -4.78 -9.89 27.60
N ARG A 107 -4.30 -11.08 27.24
CA ARG A 107 -3.39 -11.26 26.10
C ARG A 107 -4.06 -10.96 24.77
N LEU A 108 -5.30 -11.37 24.56
CA LEU A 108 -6.02 -11.06 23.33
C LEU A 108 -6.39 -9.58 23.24
N GLU A 109 -6.72 -8.93 24.35
CA GLU A 109 -6.93 -7.48 24.39
C GLU A 109 -5.65 -6.71 24.05
N LYS A 110 -4.46 -7.22 24.46
CA LYS A 110 -3.17 -6.66 24.02
C LYS A 110 -2.98 -6.80 22.51
N ILE A 111 -3.25 -7.99 21.95
CA ILE A 111 -3.17 -8.21 20.50
C ILE A 111 -4.07 -7.23 19.73
N ILE A 112 -5.32 -7.07 20.16
CA ILE A 112 -6.26 -6.11 19.57
C ILE A 112 -5.70 -4.67 19.61
N ASN A 113 -5.01 -4.31 20.68
CA ASN A 113 -4.38 -2.99 20.78
C ASN A 113 -3.17 -2.86 19.86
N ASP A 114 -2.33 -3.88 19.77
CA ASP A 114 -1.18 -3.92 18.87
C ASP A 114 -1.63 -3.75 17.41
N GLU A 115 -2.69 -4.45 16.96
CA GLU A 115 -3.28 -4.30 15.61
C GLU A 115 -3.81 -2.88 15.35
N ASN A 116 -4.49 -2.28 16.31
CA ASN A 116 -4.94 -0.88 16.16
C ASN A 116 -3.76 0.11 16.07
N GLU A 117 -2.66 -0.15 16.77
CA GLU A 117 -1.44 0.66 16.68
C GLU A 117 -0.76 0.51 15.33
N HIS A 118 -0.69 -0.71 14.77
CA HIS A 118 -0.13 -0.98 13.45
C HIS A 118 -0.90 -0.18 12.39
N GLU A 119 -2.22 -0.27 12.37
CA GLU A 119 -3.05 0.46 11.43
C GLU A 119 -2.82 1.97 11.53
N ASN A 120 -2.86 2.54 12.73
CA ASN A 120 -2.70 3.99 12.95
C ASN A 120 -1.31 4.50 12.54
N PHE A 121 -0.25 3.73 12.81
CA PHE A 121 1.11 4.08 12.41
C PHE A 121 1.24 4.22 10.89
N PHE A 122 0.70 3.26 10.14
CA PHE A 122 0.78 3.29 8.68
C PHE A 122 -0.19 4.30 8.04
N ILE A 123 -1.35 4.55 8.64
CA ILE A 123 -2.25 5.63 8.21
C ILE A 123 -1.52 6.97 8.27
N GLY A 124 -0.83 7.27 9.34
CA GLY A 124 -0.05 8.50 9.48
C GLY A 124 0.99 8.68 8.38
N GLN A 125 1.77 7.63 8.09
CA GLN A 125 2.80 7.68 7.05
C GLN A 125 2.22 7.84 5.63
N ILE A 126 1.07 7.22 5.33
CA ILE A 126 0.42 7.40 4.02
C ILE A 126 -0.16 8.78 3.87
N GLN A 127 -0.80 9.31 4.91
CA GLN A 127 -1.33 10.68 4.87
C GLN A 127 -0.24 11.70 4.56
N GLU A 128 0.94 11.60 5.17
CA GLU A 128 2.07 12.45 4.85
C GLU A 128 2.52 12.30 3.37
N THR A 129 2.60 11.08 2.88
CA THR A 129 3.00 10.83 1.49
C THR A 129 1.95 11.34 0.50
N VAL A 130 0.67 11.08 0.73
CA VAL A 130 -0.42 11.56 -0.15
C VAL A 130 -0.47 13.08 -0.15
N ILE A 131 -0.44 13.74 1.01
CA ILE A 131 -0.43 15.20 1.10
C ILE A 131 0.75 15.80 0.34
N LYS A 132 1.92 15.17 0.46
CA LYS A 132 3.14 15.62 -0.23
C LYS A 132 3.01 15.62 -1.75
N TYR A 133 2.30 14.63 -2.31
CA TYR A 133 2.19 14.45 -3.76
C TYR A 133 0.80 14.76 -4.34
N ILE A 134 -0.17 15.18 -3.51
CA ILE A 134 -1.57 15.41 -3.93
C ILE A 134 -1.69 16.42 -5.07
N GLY A 135 -0.82 17.44 -5.09
CA GLY A 135 -0.78 18.43 -6.17
C GLY A 135 -0.41 17.81 -7.52
N PHE A 136 0.51 16.84 -7.54
CA PHE A 136 0.91 16.13 -8.75
C PHE A 136 -0.18 15.16 -9.22
N ILE A 137 -0.87 14.53 -8.30
CA ILE A 137 -2.01 13.64 -8.59
C ILE A 137 -3.16 14.46 -9.19
N ALA A 138 -3.53 15.56 -8.54
CA ALA A 138 -4.60 16.44 -8.99
C ALA A 138 -4.32 17.04 -10.38
N LEU A 139 -3.07 17.47 -10.60
CA LEU A 139 -2.65 18.02 -11.89
C LEU A 139 -2.75 16.98 -13.01
N GLY A 140 -2.23 15.77 -12.79
CA GLY A 140 -2.31 14.70 -13.78
C GLY A 140 -3.74 14.31 -14.13
N LEU A 141 -4.62 14.15 -13.14
CA LEU A 141 -6.05 13.82 -13.35
C LEU A 141 -6.81 14.94 -14.07
N ALA A 142 -6.60 16.21 -13.66
CA ALA A 142 -7.31 17.34 -14.26
C ALA A 142 -6.98 17.49 -15.75
N ASP A 143 -5.70 17.44 -16.10
CA ASP A 143 -5.26 17.54 -17.49
C ASP A 143 -5.75 16.35 -18.30
N ALA A 144 -5.68 15.13 -17.77
CA ALA A 144 -6.16 13.93 -18.44
C ALA A 144 -7.65 14.03 -18.81
N ILE A 145 -8.50 14.47 -17.89
CA ILE A 145 -9.94 14.62 -18.13
C ILE A 145 -10.20 15.61 -19.28
N VAL A 146 -9.54 16.76 -19.26
CA VAL A 146 -9.78 17.80 -20.28
C VAL A 146 -9.24 17.38 -21.64
N GLU A 147 -7.99 16.92 -21.70
CA GLU A 147 -7.32 16.57 -22.97
C GLU A 147 -7.97 15.34 -23.64
N ILE A 148 -8.13 14.24 -22.89
CA ILE A 148 -8.67 13.00 -23.46
C ILE A 148 -10.14 13.18 -23.87
N THR A 149 -10.93 13.89 -23.06
CA THR A 149 -12.32 14.20 -23.43
C THR A 149 -12.39 15.04 -24.69
N GLY A 150 -11.54 16.08 -24.81
CA GLY A 150 -11.48 16.91 -25.99
C GLY A 150 -11.06 16.16 -27.26
N VAL A 151 -10.05 15.28 -27.15
CA VAL A 151 -9.60 14.41 -28.24
C VAL A 151 -10.69 13.44 -28.67
N HIS A 152 -11.33 12.75 -27.73
CA HIS A 152 -12.42 11.82 -28.04
C HIS A 152 -13.61 12.51 -28.71
N ALA A 153 -14.04 13.65 -28.17
CA ALA A 153 -15.15 14.41 -28.73
C ALA A 153 -14.84 14.91 -30.13
N GLY A 154 -13.61 15.44 -30.33
CA GLY A 154 -13.16 15.94 -31.64
C GLY A 154 -13.09 14.86 -32.70
N PHE A 155 -12.43 13.73 -32.43
CA PHE A 155 -12.32 12.62 -33.38
C PHE A 155 -13.66 11.95 -33.65
N LEU A 156 -14.49 11.75 -32.62
CA LEU A 156 -15.82 11.18 -32.82
C LEU A 156 -16.70 12.06 -33.67
N GLY A 157 -16.66 13.39 -33.47
CA GLY A 157 -17.44 14.34 -34.25
C GLY A 157 -17.04 14.41 -35.73
N VAL A 158 -15.72 14.23 -36.04
CA VAL A 158 -15.22 14.29 -37.41
C VAL A 158 -15.35 12.94 -38.14
N THR A 159 -15.04 11.83 -37.45
CA THR A 159 -14.93 10.51 -38.09
C THR A 159 -16.15 9.61 -37.91
N ASN A 160 -17.03 9.94 -36.97
CA ASN A 160 -18.14 9.06 -36.54
C ASN A 160 -17.67 7.65 -36.17
N SER A 161 -16.39 7.48 -35.75
CA SER A 161 -15.80 6.19 -35.47
C SER A 161 -15.24 6.16 -34.06
N THR A 162 -15.81 5.28 -33.23
CA THR A 162 -15.33 5.03 -31.86
C THR A 162 -13.93 4.44 -31.83
N LEU A 163 -13.56 3.67 -32.89
CA LEU A 163 -12.21 3.08 -33.00
C LEU A 163 -11.15 4.16 -33.16
N PHE A 164 -11.38 5.11 -34.09
CA PHE A 164 -10.42 6.23 -34.27
C PHE A 164 -10.33 7.14 -33.05
N ALA A 165 -11.47 7.44 -32.42
CA ALA A 165 -11.50 8.18 -31.17
C ALA A 165 -10.69 7.47 -30.07
N GLY A 166 -10.88 6.15 -29.89
CA GLY A 166 -10.16 5.35 -28.91
C GLY A 166 -8.64 5.30 -29.17
N ILE A 167 -8.22 5.04 -30.41
CA ILE A 167 -6.78 5.01 -30.76
C ILE A 167 -6.15 6.39 -30.55
N SER A 168 -6.82 7.45 -30.96
CA SER A 168 -6.33 8.82 -30.76
C SER A 168 -6.19 9.18 -29.28
N GLY A 169 -7.18 8.79 -28.45
CA GLY A 169 -7.12 8.97 -27.01
C GLY A 169 -5.94 8.23 -26.37
N LEU A 170 -5.67 6.98 -26.78
CA LEU A 170 -4.50 6.23 -26.30
C LEU A 170 -3.18 6.89 -26.68
N ILE A 171 -3.04 7.34 -27.93
CA ILE A 171 -1.80 8.01 -28.40
C ILE A 171 -1.56 9.29 -27.62
N VAL A 172 -2.59 10.13 -27.47
CA VAL A 172 -2.51 11.38 -26.73
C VAL A 172 -2.27 11.12 -25.26
N GLY A 173 -3.01 10.21 -24.64
CA GLY A 173 -2.86 9.87 -23.21
C GLY A 173 -1.46 9.41 -22.87
N ILE A 174 -0.86 8.50 -23.64
CA ILE A 174 0.52 8.05 -23.42
C ILE A 174 1.51 9.20 -23.61
N SER A 175 1.36 9.99 -24.68
CA SER A 175 2.26 11.11 -24.97
C SER A 175 2.20 12.17 -23.88
N ALA A 176 1.01 12.52 -23.43
CA ALA A 176 0.78 13.48 -22.37
C ALA A 176 1.28 12.98 -21.01
N ALA A 177 1.08 11.71 -20.68
CA ALA A 177 1.61 11.11 -19.45
C ALA A 177 3.15 11.21 -19.38
N ILE A 178 3.85 11.00 -20.50
CA ILE A 178 5.31 11.16 -20.58
C ILE A 178 5.69 12.63 -20.43
N SER A 179 4.98 13.54 -21.11
CA SER A 179 5.23 14.99 -21.06
C SER A 179 5.03 15.53 -19.64
N MET A 180 3.88 15.25 -19.04
CA MET A 180 3.54 15.71 -17.69
C MET A 180 4.45 15.08 -16.62
N GLY A 181 4.79 13.80 -16.75
CA GLY A 181 5.77 13.16 -15.88
C GLY A 181 7.14 13.83 -15.97
N SER A 182 7.58 14.19 -17.17
CA SER A 182 8.84 14.92 -17.38
C SER A 182 8.81 16.32 -16.77
N ALA A 183 7.72 17.05 -16.93
CA ALA A 183 7.51 18.37 -16.32
C ALA A 183 7.53 18.29 -14.79
N ALA A 184 6.82 17.31 -14.21
CA ALA A 184 6.82 17.07 -12.76
C ALA A 184 8.20 16.70 -12.22
N TYR A 185 9.00 15.95 -12.99
CA TYR A 185 10.40 15.66 -12.66
C TYR A 185 11.22 16.92 -12.55
N LEU A 186 11.16 17.78 -13.58
CA LEU A 186 11.93 19.03 -13.63
C LEU A 186 11.51 19.99 -12.52
N GLN A 187 10.20 20.12 -12.28
CA GLN A 187 9.66 20.96 -11.21
C GLN A 187 10.15 20.50 -9.83
N ALA A 188 10.07 19.20 -9.54
CA ALA A 188 10.53 18.66 -8.27
C ALA A 188 12.07 18.73 -8.11
N LYS A 189 12.82 18.73 -9.21
CA LYS A 189 14.27 18.90 -9.19
C LYS A 189 14.70 20.35 -8.90
N GLN A 190 13.84 21.31 -9.24
CA GLN A 190 14.06 22.73 -8.97
C GLN A 190 13.61 23.17 -7.58
N ASP A 191 12.97 22.29 -6.81
CA ASP A 191 12.53 22.56 -5.45
C ASP A 191 13.76 22.88 -4.57
N PRO A 192 13.86 24.10 -4.00
CA PRO A 192 15.00 24.52 -3.19
C PRO A 192 15.06 23.88 -1.81
N SER A 193 14.06 23.09 -1.44
CA SER A 193 14.00 22.44 -0.11
C SER A 193 15.21 21.52 0.12
N PRO A 194 15.87 21.59 1.28
CA PRO A 194 17.01 20.74 1.59
C PRO A 194 16.63 19.25 1.49
N LYS A 195 17.53 18.44 0.91
CA LYS A 195 17.36 16.98 0.88
C LYS A 195 17.25 16.46 2.31
N GLY A 196 16.17 15.78 2.62
CA GLY A 196 15.87 15.27 3.97
C GLY A 196 14.90 16.10 4.80
N ALA A 197 14.53 17.30 4.35
CA ALA A 197 13.43 18.04 4.95
C ALA A 197 12.10 17.33 4.66
N SER A 198 11.17 17.36 5.60
CA SER A 198 9.82 16.75 5.47
C SER A 198 9.04 17.25 4.23
N GLY A 199 9.41 18.43 3.69
CA GLY A 199 8.86 19.00 2.45
C GLY A 199 9.53 18.53 1.17
N HIS A 200 10.75 17.98 1.20
CA HIS A 200 11.49 17.64 -0.01
C HIS A 200 10.83 16.53 -0.82
N ARG A 201 10.57 16.81 -2.11
CA ARG A 201 9.91 15.89 -3.04
C ARG A 201 10.95 15.16 -3.87
N SER A 202 10.82 13.85 -3.98
CA SER A 202 11.66 13.09 -4.90
C SER A 202 11.21 13.34 -6.34
N ALA A 203 12.11 13.88 -7.17
CA ALA A 203 11.82 14.21 -8.57
C ALA A 203 11.30 12.99 -9.36
N TRP A 204 11.90 11.81 -9.14
CA TRP A 204 11.45 10.58 -9.78
C TRP A 204 10.04 10.15 -9.32
N LYS A 205 9.76 10.23 -8.02
CA LYS A 205 8.42 9.90 -7.51
C LYS A 205 7.36 10.86 -8.04
N SER A 206 7.66 12.15 -8.11
CA SER A 206 6.76 13.16 -8.70
C SER A 206 6.44 12.83 -10.15
N ALA A 207 7.46 12.49 -10.95
CA ALA A 207 7.30 12.11 -12.35
C ALA A 207 6.40 10.88 -12.53
N VAL A 208 6.67 9.82 -11.78
CA VAL A 208 5.92 8.56 -11.87
C VAL A 208 4.48 8.73 -11.40
N ILE A 209 4.27 9.43 -10.28
CA ILE A 209 2.93 9.68 -9.74
C ILE A 209 2.10 10.50 -10.74
N THR A 210 2.66 11.59 -11.29
CA THR A 210 1.96 12.43 -12.28
C THR A 210 1.63 11.64 -13.54
N GLY A 211 2.60 10.91 -14.09
CA GLY A 211 2.39 10.10 -15.29
C GLY A 211 1.34 9.01 -15.11
N ILE A 212 1.36 8.29 -13.98
CA ILE A 212 0.34 7.27 -13.67
C ILE A 212 -1.04 7.91 -13.46
N SER A 213 -1.11 9.04 -12.74
CA SER A 213 -2.37 9.76 -12.51
C SER A 213 -3.00 10.29 -13.80
N TYR A 214 -2.18 10.49 -14.84
CA TYR A 214 -2.67 10.88 -16.17
C TYR A 214 -3.28 9.71 -16.94
N ILE A 215 -2.80 8.47 -16.73
CA ILE A 215 -3.26 7.28 -17.47
C ILE A 215 -4.53 6.68 -16.83
N LEU A 216 -4.74 6.89 -15.52
CA LEU A 216 -5.90 6.37 -14.77
C LEU A 216 -7.18 7.13 -15.08
#